data_d13ae2607c3e6534a99e3d484d160b69
#
_entry.id   d13ae2607c3e6534a99e3d484d160b69
#
_cell.length_a   1.000
_cell.length_b   1.000
_cell.length_c   1.000
_cell.angle_alpha   90.00
_cell.angle_beta   90.00
_cell.angle_gamma   90.00
#
_symmetry.space_group_name_H-M   'P 1'
#
loop_
_entity.id
_entity.type
_entity.pdbx_description
1 polymer ?
#
loop_
_entity_poly.entity_id
_entity_poly.type
_entity_poly.pdbx_seq_one_letter_code
_entity_poly.pdbx_strand_id
1 'polypeptide(L)' 'MTGRETMKTIMEAKDISNADLAHSLGISLAAAWDRVNSVKLKDISSSILAQTLGAMGYKLVAIPVEADIPKSAFIID' A
#
# COMPACT_ATOMS: atom_id res chain seq x y z
N MET A 1 -1.97 -11.00 -3.43
CA MET A 1 -2.95 -9.94 -3.06
C MET A 1 -2.75 -8.70 -3.92
N THR A 2 -3.79 -7.89 -4.09
CA THR A 2 -3.69 -6.65 -4.84
C THR A 2 -2.90 -5.59 -4.06
N GLY A 3 -2.55 -4.49 -4.73
CA GLY A 3 -1.90 -3.38 -4.05
C GLY A 3 -2.77 -2.79 -2.94
N ARG A 4 -4.08 -2.66 -3.17
CA ARG A 4 -5.00 -2.14 -2.16
C ARG A 4 -5.14 -3.10 -0.97
N GLU A 5 -5.23 -4.38 -1.22
CA GLU A 5 -5.26 -5.38 -0.13
C GLU A 5 -4.00 -5.34 0.70
N THR A 6 -2.85 -5.17 0.04
CA THR A 6 -1.56 -5.05 0.72
C THR A 6 -1.54 -3.83 1.63
N MET A 7 -1.99 -2.67 1.13
CA MET A 7 -2.06 -1.44 1.94
C MET A 7 -2.96 -1.62 3.17
N LYS A 8 -4.14 -2.22 2.98
CA LYS A 8 -5.05 -2.49 4.10
C LYS A 8 -4.42 -3.41 5.14
N THR A 9 -3.78 -4.47 4.70
CA THR A 9 -3.13 -5.44 5.59
C THR A 9 -2.04 -4.76 6.44
N ILE A 10 -1.22 -3.92 5.81
CA ILE A 10 -0.16 -3.18 6.52
C ILE A 10 -0.77 -2.19 7.51
N MET A 11 -1.80 -1.46 7.10
CA MET A 11 -2.47 -0.48 7.98
C MET A 11 -3.06 -1.15 9.21
N GLU A 12 -3.70 -2.30 9.04
CA GLU A 12 -4.24 -3.06 10.17
C GLU A 12 -3.14 -3.57 11.08
N ALA A 13 -2.08 -4.14 10.51
CA ALA A 13 -0.97 -4.69 11.29
C ALA A 13 -0.22 -3.62 12.08
N LYS A 14 -0.13 -2.40 11.56
CA LYS A 14 0.59 -1.28 12.20
C LYS A 14 -0.32 -0.28 12.90
N ASP A 15 -1.63 -0.53 12.90
CA ASP A 15 -2.61 0.37 13.48
C ASP A 15 -2.53 1.79 12.90
N ILE A 16 -2.41 1.87 11.58
CA ILE A 16 -2.39 3.14 10.85
C ILE A 16 -3.80 3.47 10.39
N SER A 17 -4.33 4.61 10.81
CA SER A 17 -5.64 5.08 10.39
C SER A 17 -5.56 5.80 9.04
N ASN A 18 -6.72 5.99 8.39
CA ASN A 18 -6.80 6.81 7.18
C ASN A 18 -6.34 8.24 7.45
N ALA A 19 -6.62 8.78 8.63
CA ALA A 19 -6.17 10.12 9.04
C ALA A 19 -4.64 10.18 9.13
N ASP A 20 -4.02 9.16 9.73
CA ASP A 20 -2.56 9.05 9.82
C ASP A 20 -1.94 9.02 8.42
N LEU A 21 -2.50 8.22 7.53
CA LEU A 21 -2.03 8.10 6.17
C LEU A 21 -2.16 9.43 5.40
N ALA A 22 -3.31 10.09 5.53
CA ALA A 22 -3.56 11.38 4.90
C ALA A 22 -2.53 12.42 5.35
N HIS A 23 -2.25 12.46 6.65
CA HIS A 23 -1.27 13.38 7.23
C HIS A 23 0.14 13.10 6.69
N SER A 24 0.56 11.85 6.66
CA SER A 24 1.89 11.45 6.17
C SER A 24 2.08 11.77 4.70
N LEU A 25 1.02 11.66 3.90
CA LEU A 25 1.08 11.92 2.46
C LEU A 25 0.79 13.38 2.09
N GLY A 26 0.32 14.19 3.02
CA GLY A 26 -0.09 15.57 2.74
C GLY A 26 -1.30 15.67 1.84
N ILE A 27 -2.24 14.74 1.95
CA ILE A 27 -3.46 14.68 1.15
C ILE A 27 -4.70 14.72 2.05
N SER A 28 -5.88 14.91 1.46
CA SER A 28 -7.13 14.93 2.22
C SER A 28 -7.47 13.53 2.76
N LEU A 29 -8.29 13.49 3.80
CA LEU A 29 -8.80 12.24 4.37
C LEU A 29 -9.55 11.43 3.29
N ALA A 30 -10.38 12.10 2.49
CA ALA A 30 -11.13 11.46 1.42
C ALA A 30 -10.20 10.84 0.37
N ALA A 31 -9.13 11.53 0.00
CA ALA A 31 -8.15 11.02 -0.96
C ALA A 31 -7.39 9.81 -0.40
N ALA A 32 -7.03 9.83 0.87
CA ALA A 32 -6.36 8.68 1.51
C ALA A 32 -7.29 7.48 1.55
N TRP A 33 -8.55 7.68 1.96
CA TRP A 33 -9.54 6.61 1.99
C TRP A 33 -9.75 6.00 0.60
N ASP A 34 -9.84 6.83 -0.42
CA ASP A 34 -10.05 6.39 -1.80
C ASP A 34 -8.89 5.52 -2.31
N ARG A 35 -7.64 5.87 -1.99
CA ARG A 35 -6.47 5.07 -2.37
C ARG A 35 -6.57 3.64 -1.86
N VAL A 36 -7.10 3.44 -0.67
CA VAL A 36 -7.13 2.15 0.01
C VAL A 36 -8.41 1.38 -0.26
N ASN A 37 -9.54 2.08 -0.39
CA ASN A 37 -10.87 1.47 -0.40
C ASN A 37 -11.65 1.62 -1.70
N SER A 38 -11.09 2.23 -2.74
CA SER A 38 -11.81 2.41 -4.00
C SER A 38 -12.26 1.08 -4.57
N VAL A 39 -13.50 1.03 -5.06
CA VAL A 39 -14.08 -0.16 -5.71
C VAL A 39 -13.90 -0.15 -7.22
N LYS A 40 -12.98 0.65 -7.74
CA LYS A 40 -12.69 0.70 -9.16
C LYS A 40 -12.18 -0.66 -9.65
N LEU A 41 -12.47 -0.97 -10.92
CA LEU A 41 -12.09 -2.24 -11.52
C LEU A 41 -10.58 -2.49 -11.55
N LYS A 42 -9.80 -1.42 -11.67
CA LYS A 42 -8.34 -1.52 -11.70
C LYS A 42 -7.75 -1.28 -10.32
N ASP A 43 -6.70 -2.01 -10.02
CA ASP A 43 -5.91 -1.76 -8.81
C ASP A 43 -5.21 -0.39 -8.92
N ILE A 44 -4.64 0.06 -7.83
CA ILE A 44 -3.89 1.32 -7.75
C ILE A 44 -2.64 1.25 -8.65
N SER A 45 -2.27 2.37 -9.26
CA SER A 45 -1.06 2.42 -10.10
C SER A 45 0.19 2.16 -9.26
N SER A 46 1.23 1.61 -9.89
CA SER A 46 2.46 1.27 -9.18
C SER A 46 3.15 2.50 -8.57
N SER A 47 3.10 3.66 -9.23
CA SER A 47 3.70 4.87 -8.70
C SER A 47 2.99 5.38 -7.44
N ILE A 48 1.66 5.36 -7.43
CA ILE A 48 0.86 5.77 -6.27
C ILE A 48 1.02 4.74 -5.14
N LEU A 49 1.04 3.44 -5.50
CA LEU A 49 1.27 2.37 -4.53
C LEU A 49 2.63 2.53 -3.86
N ALA A 50 3.70 2.76 -4.62
CA ALA A 50 5.04 2.94 -4.08
C ALA A 50 5.11 4.15 -3.13
N GLN A 51 4.48 5.27 -3.49
CA GLN A 51 4.40 6.46 -2.65
C GLN A 51 3.68 6.15 -1.33
N THR A 52 2.52 5.49 -1.41
CA THR A 52 1.70 5.16 -0.25
C THR A 52 2.40 4.18 0.67
N LEU A 53 3.01 3.13 0.11
CA LEU A 53 3.80 2.17 0.88
C LEU A 53 4.98 2.85 1.57
N GLY A 54 5.63 3.81 0.90
CA GLY A 54 6.73 4.58 1.46
C GLY A 54 6.32 5.34 2.73
N ALA A 55 5.11 5.90 2.74
CA ALA A 55 4.57 6.59 3.91
C ALA A 55 4.33 5.65 5.09
N MET A 56 4.23 4.35 4.85
CA MET A 56 4.02 3.32 5.88
C MET A 56 5.31 2.55 6.21
N GLY A 57 6.45 2.98 5.68
CA GLY A 57 7.74 2.35 5.94
C GLY A 57 8.06 1.14 5.07
N TYR A 58 7.37 0.97 3.96
CA TYR A 58 7.60 -0.11 3.01
C TYR A 58 8.10 0.43 1.67
N LYS A 59 8.71 -0.44 0.88
CA LYS A 59 9.13 -0.12 -0.49
C LYS A 59 8.61 -1.19 -1.45
N LEU A 60 8.33 -0.77 -2.67
CA LEU A 60 7.91 -1.67 -3.74
C LEU A 60 9.15 -2.05 -4.56
N VAL A 61 9.40 -3.34 -4.71
CA VAL A 61 10.57 -3.85 -5.43
C VAL A 61 10.17 -4.95 -6.39
N ALA A 62 10.94 -5.11 -7.45
CA ALA A 62 10.86 -6.26 -8.34
C ALA A 62 12.01 -7.20 -8.01
N ILE A 63 11.71 -8.50 -7.90
CA ILE A 63 12.71 -9.52 -7.63
C ILE A 63 12.59 -10.64 -8.66
N PRO A 64 13.68 -11.36 -8.96
CA PRO A 64 13.61 -12.52 -9.86
C PRO A 64 12.61 -13.56 -9.36
N VAL A 65 11.94 -14.23 -10.28
CA VAL A 65 10.90 -15.21 -9.94
C VAL A 65 11.41 -16.32 -9.04
N GLU A 66 12.65 -16.75 -9.28
CA GLU A 66 13.28 -17.84 -8.53
C GLU A 66 13.90 -17.42 -7.20
N ALA A 67 13.95 -16.12 -6.92
CA ALA A 67 14.53 -15.62 -5.66
C ALA A 67 13.62 -15.92 -4.47
N ASP A 68 14.23 -16.17 -3.31
CA ASP A 68 13.48 -16.32 -2.07
C ASP A 68 12.87 -15.00 -1.65
N ILE A 69 11.65 -15.06 -1.11
CA ILE A 69 10.92 -13.89 -0.66
C ILE A 69 11.11 -13.76 0.85
N PRO A 70 11.55 -12.59 1.36
CA PRO A 70 11.65 -12.37 2.80
C PRO A 70 10.30 -12.59 3.49
N LYS A 71 10.32 -13.15 4.70
CA LYS A 71 9.09 -13.43 5.46
C LYS A 71 8.27 -12.18 5.76
N SER A 72 8.92 -11.03 5.86
CA SER A 72 8.25 -9.74 6.12
C SER A 72 7.66 -9.10 4.87
N ALA A 73 7.89 -9.68 3.69
CA ALA A 73 7.42 -9.12 2.43
C ALA A 73 6.00 -9.59 2.09
N PHE A 74 5.29 -8.77 1.31
CA PHE A 74 3.98 -9.10 0.76
C PHE A 74 4.11 -9.29 -0.75
N ILE A 75 3.46 -10.32 -1.27
CA ILE A 75 3.43 -10.59 -2.72
C ILE A 75 2.23 -9.86 -3.32
N ILE A 76 2.49 -8.98 -4.28
CA ILE A 76 1.46 -8.24 -5.00
C ILE A 76 1.34 -8.85 -6.39
N ASP A 77 0.15 -9.33 -6.74
CA ASP A 77 -0.12 -9.99 -8.01
C ASP A 77 -1.36 -9.43 -8.72
#